data_e582ecca53626a80c19f0f650dce0b8b
#
_entry.id   e582ecca53626a80c19f0f650dce0b8b
#
_cell.length_a   1.000
_cell.length_b   1.000
_cell.length_c   1.000
_cell.angle_alpha   90.00
_cell.angle_beta   90.00
_cell.angle_gamma   90.00
#
_symmetry.space_group_name_H-M   'P 1'
#
loop_
_entity.id
_entity.type
_entity.pdbx_description
1 polymer ?
#
loop_
_entity_poly.entity_id
_entity_poly.type
_entity_poly.pdbx_seq_one_letter_code
_entity_poly.pdbx_strand_id
1 'polypeptide(L)'
;MNDARAESREHYVDADTPSAARMYDYLLGGHYNYPCDREACDQLLLTAPSTRELALNNRAFLERVVRHIARRYGIRQFLDHGSGLPTQNNVHQVAQSVDPASKVVYIDNDPLVLGYGRAFLEENRNVLILPSDMRETAAIAADAARIIDFSRPVAALFVSVLHCVPDDDRGNPRRMVEDTVRLLAPGSVVVICQLVSEDARIRDAVTELMREQTGNRWGRVRTEAEVAELFTVPRLRIEEEVGLLDVTDWRPDTDLVRRQATQEWIEFGGLATVD
;
A
#
# COMPACT_ATOMS: atom_id res chain seq x y z
N MET A 1 21.72 19.68 33.40
CA MET A 1 20.31 20.09 33.26
C MET A 1 20.10 20.51 31.80
N ASN A 2 20.00 19.58 30.88
CA ASN A 2 19.67 19.87 29.46
C ASN A 2 19.39 18.57 28.67
N ASP A 3 18.49 17.73 29.16
CA ASP A 3 18.18 16.46 28.48
C ASP A 3 16.69 16.08 28.50
N ALA A 4 15.81 17.05 28.69
CA ALA A 4 14.36 16.79 28.78
C ALA A 4 13.55 17.52 27.70
N ARG A 5 14.14 17.89 26.56
CA ARG A 5 13.44 18.60 25.46
C ARG A 5 13.42 17.88 24.12
N ALA A 6 13.78 16.59 24.06
CA ALA A 6 13.79 15.81 22.81
C ALA A 6 12.60 14.83 22.65
N GLU A 7 11.74 14.70 23.65
CA GLU A 7 10.71 13.60 23.69
C GLU A 7 9.26 14.01 23.49
N SER A 8 8.95 15.23 23.05
CA SER A 8 7.57 15.57 22.69
C SER A 8 7.50 16.27 21.33
N ARG A 9 7.90 15.62 20.27
CA ARG A 9 7.20 15.84 19.00
C ARG A 9 5.87 15.09 19.12
N GLU A 10 4.89 15.72 19.77
CA GLU A 10 3.49 15.35 19.63
C GLU A 10 3.23 15.12 18.15
N HIS A 11 2.74 13.95 17.78
CA HIS A 11 2.31 13.65 16.42
C HIS A 11 1.05 14.48 16.15
N TYR A 12 1.27 15.74 15.77
CA TYR A 12 0.20 16.64 15.42
C TYR A 12 -0.43 16.16 14.12
N VAL A 13 -1.73 15.85 14.18
CA VAL A 13 -2.50 15.52 12.99
C VAL A 13 -2.83 16.81 12.26
N ASP A 14 -2.26 16.99 11.08
CA ASP A 14 -2.59 18.10 10.19
C ASP A 14 -3.99 17.87 9.58
N ALA A 15 -4.99 18.60 10.08
CA ALA A 15 -6.37 18.50 9.63
C ALA A 15 -6.69 19.41 8.44
N ASP A 16 -5.77 20.29 8.07
CA ASP A 16 -5.95 21.30 7.02
C ASP A 16 -5.33 20.89 5.68
N THR A 17 -4.33 19.99 5.71
CA THR A 17 -3.71 19.46 4.49
C THR A 17 -4.20 18.04 4.23
N PRO A 18 -4.72 17.72 3.03
CA PRO A 18 -5.16 16.38 2.67
C PRO A 18 -4.06 15.31 2.81
N SER A 19 -4.47 14.12 3.23
CA SER A 19 -3.60 12.93 3.31
C SER A 19 -4.14 11.84 2.40
N ALA A 20 -3.25 11.15 1.66
CA ALA A 20 -3.63 10.05 0.78
C ALA A 20 -4.42 8.95 1.54
N ALA A 21 -4.02 8.63 2.77
CA ALA A 21 -4.71 7.64 3.60
C ALA A 21 -6.14 8.07 3.95
N ARG A 22 -6.35 9.34 4.28
CA ARG A 22 -7.69 9.87 4.62
C ARG A 22 -8.57 10.04 3.38
N MET A 23 -7.97 10.44 2.24
CA MET A 23 -8.67 10.48 0.95
C MET A 23 -9.15 9.07 0.55
N TYR A 24 -8.30 8.07 0.72
CA TYR A 24 -8.66 6.68 0.44
C TYR A 24 -9.78 6.19 1.35
N ASP A 25 -9.76 6.52 2.65
CA ASP A 25 -10.85 6.26 3.59
C ASP A 25 -12.18 6.85 3.11
N TYR A 26 -12.17 8.11 2.66
CA TYR A 26 -13.38 8.75 2.12
C TYR A 26 -13.90 8.06 0.84
N LEU A 27 -13.01 7.67 -0.07
CA LEU A 27 -13.38 6.95 -1.30
C LEU A 27 -14.02 5.59 -1.00
N LEU A 28 -13.60 4.93 0.08
CA LEU A 28 -14.19 3.68 0.57
C LEU A 28 -15.50 3.88 1.37
N GLY A 29 -15.92 5.12 1.62
CA GLY A 29 -17.09 5.46 2.44
C GLY A 29 -16.83 5.43 3.93
N GLY A 30 -15.57 5.53 4.36
CA GLY A 30 -15.16 5.61 5.75
C GLY A 30 -15.46 6.97 6.40
N HIS A 31 -15.10 7.11 7.67
CA HIS A 31 -15.41 8.28 8.50
C HIS A 31 -14.18 8.93 9.14
N TYR A 32 -12.97 8.42 8.86
CA TYR A 32 -11.71 8.93 9.41
C TYR A 32 -11.02 9.92 8.48
N ASN A 33 -11.82 10.87 7.94
CA ASN A 33 -11.40 11.90 7.00
C ASN A 33 -11.92 13.27 7.40
N TYR A 34 -11.20 14.30 7.00
CA TYR A 34 -11.54 15.70 7.29
C TYR A 34 -12.17 16.40 6.07
N PRO A 35 -12.73 17.61 6.23
CA PRO A 35 -13.28 18.36 5.09
C PRO A 35 -12.30 18.57 3.95
N CYS A 36 -11.03 18.88 4.24
CA CYS A 36 -9.99 19.06 3.22
C CYS A 36 -9.75 17.80 2.37
N ASP A 37 -9.81 16.60 3.00
CA ASP A 37 -9.64 15.32 2.27
C ASP A 37 -10.80 15.08 1.31
N ARG A 38 -12.03 15.40 1.74
CA ARG A 38 -13.23 15.25 0.91
C ARG A 38 -13.22 16.21 -0.27
N GLU A 39 -12.86 17.48 -0.03
CA GLU A 39 -12.73 18.51 -1.07
C GLU A 39 -11.68 18.11 -2.10
N ALA A 40 -10.51 17.58 -1.66
CA ALA A 40 -9.48 17.06 -2.55
C ALA A 40 -9.99 15.86 -3.38
N CYS A 41 -10.73 14.94 -2.77
CA CYS A 41 -11.36 13.82 -3.48
C CYS A 41 -12.41 14.31 -4.50
N ASP A 42 -13.23 15.30 -4.16
CA ASP A 42 -14.21 15.85 -5.07
C ASP A 42 -13.54 16.47 -6.31
N GLN A 43 -12.40 17.15 -6.14
CA GLN A 43 -11.59 17.64 -7.26
C GLN A 43 -10.97 16.49 -8.08
N LEU A 44 -10.47 15.45 -7.43
CA LEU A 44 -9.93 14.26 -8.09
C LEU A 44 -11.00 13.57 -8.95
N LEU A 45 -12.22 13.45 -8.45
CA LEU A 45 -13.36 12.82 -9.14
C LEU A 45 -13.82 13.60 -10.38
N LEU A 46 -13.51 14.90 -10.49
CA LEU A 46 -13.77 15.69 -11.71
C LEU A 46 -12.81 15.27 -12.85
N THR A 47 -11.58 14.89 -12.50
CA THR A 47 -10.55 14.48 -13.47
C THR A 47 -10.58 12.97 -13.73
N ALA A 48 -10.86 12.19 -12.70
CA ALA A 48 -10.87 10.73 -12.71
C ALA A 48 -12.13 10.18 -12.01
N PRO A 49 -13.29 10.19 -12.70
CA PRO A 49 -14.60 9.84 -12.11
C PRO A 49 -14.69 8.43 -11.54
N SER A 50 -13.96 7.45 -12.09
CA SER A 50 -13.98 6.05 -11.64
C SER A 50 -13.12 5.77 -10.41
N THR A 51 -12.53 6.77 -9.78
CA THR A 51 -11.60 6.61 -8.64
C THR A 51 -12.23 5.84 -7.47
N ARG A 52 -13.52 6.03 -7.22
CA ARG A 52 -14.23 5.31 -6.14
C ARG A 52 -14.34 3.81 -6.40
N GLU A 53 -14.75 3.43 -7.61
CA GLU A 53 -14.83 2.02 -8.04
C GLU A 53 -13.45 1.37 -7.99
N LEU A 54 -12.44 2.10 -8.42
CA LEU A 54 -11.05 1.66 -8.42
C LEU A 54 -10.55 1.41 -6.98
N ALA A 55 -10.82 2.30 -6.03
CA ALA A 55 -10.46 2.11 -4.62
C ALA A 55 -11.12 0.85 -4.02
N LEU A 56 -12.40 0.61 -4.34
CA LEU A 56 -13.12 -0.58 -3.91
C LEU A 56 -12.56 -1.87 -4.54
N ASN A 57 -12.20 -1.83 -5.83
CA ASN A 57 -11.59 -2.97 -6.52
C ASN A 57 -10.19 -3.28 -5.97
N ASN A 58 -9.39 -2.26 -5.70
CA ASN A 58 -8.09 -2.40 -5.06
C ASN A 58 -8.23 -3.04 -3.66
N ARG A 59 -9.21 -2.63 -2.89
CA ARG A 59 -9.48 -3.26 -1.57
C ARG A 59 -9.83 -4.73 -1.71
N ALA A 60 -10.70 -5.07 -2.66
CA ALA A 60 -11.05 -6.46 -2.95
C ALA A 60 -9.82 -7.27 -3.45
N PHE A 61 -8.94 -6.66 -4.26
CA PHE A 61 -7.68 -7.28 -4.66
C PHE A 61 -6.78 -7.58 -3.45
N LEU A 62 -6.59 -6.64 -2.53
CA LEU A 62 -5.78 -6.85 -1.32
C LEU A 62 -6.27 -8.09 -0.54
N GLU A 63 -7.58 -8.22 -0.34
CA GLU A 63 -8.15 -9.38 0.34
C GLU A 63 -7.89 -10.69 -0.41
N ARG A 64 -8.06 -10.69 -1.74
CA ARG A 64 -7.82 -11.88 -2.58
C ARG A 64 -6.36 -12.30 -2.57
N VAL A 65 -5.44 -11.34 -2.75
CA VAL A 65 -4.01 -11.65 -2.84
C VAL A 65 -3.46 -12.14 -1.50
N VAL A 66 -3.86 -11.54 -0.37
CA VAL A 66 -3.46 -12.00 0.97
C VAL A 66 -3.97 -13.42 1.23
N ARG A 67 -5.25 -13.69 0.92
CA ARG A 67 -5.83 -15.02 1.06
C ARG A 67 -5.13 -16.05 0.16
N HIS A 68 -4.83 -15.66 -1.07
CA HIS A 68 -4.09 -16.50 -2.02
C HIS A 68 -2.68 -16.83 -1.51
N ILE A 69 -1.94 -15.83 -1.05
CA ILE A 69 -0.60 -16.00 -0.49
C ILE A 69 -0.63 -16.96 0.71
N ALA A 70 -1.56 -16.74 1.64
CA ALA A 70 -1.67 -17.57 2.82
C ALA A 70 -2.04 -19.05 2.48
N ARG A 71 -2.88 -19.29 1.47
CA ARG A 71 -3.32 -20.63 1.07
C ARG A 71 -2.35 -21.33 0.12
N ARG A 72 -1.91 -20.62 -0.92
CA ARG A 72 -1.14 -21.22 -2.03
C ARG A 72 0.35 -21.35 -1.73
N TYR A 73 0.93 -20.32 -1.11
CA TYR A 73 2.35 -20.26 -0.77
C TYR A 73 2.62 -20.69 0.68
N GLY A 74 1.61 -20.81 1.51
CA GLY A 74 1.77 -21.17 2.91
C GLY A 74 2.50 -20.09 3.74
N ILE A 75 2.60 -18.87 3.25
CA ILE A 75 3.26 -17.75 3.93
C ILE A 75 2.40 -17.29 5.10
N ARG A 76 3.04 -16.99 6.23
CA ARG A 76 2.41 -16.60 7.50
C ARG A 76 2.99 -15.30 8.06
N GLN A 77 3.78 -14.60 7.28
CA GLN A 77 4.44 -13.36 7.68
C GLN A 77 4.23 -12.32 6.60
N PHE A 78 3.72 -11.14 6.97
CA PHE A 78 3.34 -10.09 6.05
C PHE A 78 3.92 -8.75 6.50
N LEU A 79 4.48 -8.00 5.54
CA LEU A 79 4.85 -6.59 5.68
C LEU A 79 3.91 -5.78 4.79
N ASP A 80 3.11 -4.90 5.36
CA ASP A 80 2.13 -4.06 4.66
C ASP A 80 2.63 -2.61 4.64
N HIS A 81 3.23 -2.23 3.50
CA HIS A 81 3.86 -0.92 3.32
C HIS A 81 2.82 0.11 2.87
N GLY A 82 2.70 1.20 3.63
CA GLY A 82 1.67 2.21 3.40
C GLY A 82 0.28 1.64 3.72
N SER A 83 0.13 1.11 4.91
CA SER A 83 -1.05 0.35 5.33
C SER A 83 -2.36 1.16 5.29
N GLY A 84 -2.27 2.47 5.40
CA GLY A 84 -3.45 3.34 5.45
C GLY A 84 -4.29 3.15 6.72
N LEU A 85 -5.46 3.79 6.71
CA LEU A 85 -6.40 3.70 7.83
C LEU A 85 -7.06 2.32 7.92
N PRO A 86 -7.35 1.83 9.14
CA PRO A 86 -8.06 0.57 9.33
C PRO A 86 -9.41 0.56 8.62
N THR A 87 -9.69 -0.55 7.95
CA THR A 87 -10.96 -0.78 7.24
C THR A 87 -11.56 -2.13 7.69
N GLN A 88 -12.56 -2.62 6.97
CA GLN A 88 -12.99 -4.01 7.11
C GLN A 88 -12.01 -4.95 6.40
N ASN A 89 -11.82 -6.16 6.92
CA ASN A 89 -10.96 -7.20 6.36
C ASN A 89 -9.50 -6.73 6.18
N ASN A 90 -8.91 -6.17 7.25
CA ASN A 90 -7.49 -5.80 7.25
C ASN A 90 -6.58 -7.01 6.98
N VAL A 91 -5.36 -6.79 6.53
CA VAL A 91 -4.41 -7.86 6.14
C VAL A 91 -4.31 -8.95 7.20
N HIS A 92 -4.18 -8.59 8.51
CA HIS A 92 -4.09 -9.60 9.57
C HIS A 92 -5.38 -10.41 9.71
N GLN A 93 -6.56 -9.79 9.59
CA GLN A 93 -7.84 -10.48 9.67
C GLN A 93 -7.99 -11.52 8.56
N VAL A 94 -7.63 -11.14 7.33
CA VAL A 94 -7.63 -12.06 6.18
C VAL A 94 -6.60 -13.18 6.36
N ALA A 95 -5.35 -12.86 6.71
CA ALA A 95 -4.29 -13.84 6.90
C ALA A 95 -4.60 -14.80 8.07
N GLN A 96 -5.07 -14.26 9.21
CA GLN A 96 -5.42 -15.03 10.41
C GLN A 96 -6.71 -15.84 10.26
N SER A 97 -7.58 -15.48 9.31
CA SER A 97 -8.72 -16.35 8.94
C SER A 97 -8.26 -17.65 8.28
N VAL A 98 -7.08 -17.68 7.67
CA VAL A 98 -6.46 -18.90 7.08
C VAL A 98 -5.61 -19.62 8.12
N ASP A 99 -4.81 -18.88 8.89
CA ASP A 99 -4.00 -19.42 9.98
C ASP A 99 -3.86 -18.37 11.10
N PRO A 100 -4.44 -18.60 12.28
CA PRO A 100 -4.41 -17.66 13.40
C PRO A 100 -3.00 -17.28 13.89
N ALA A 101 -1.97 -18.05 13.53
CA ALA A 101 -0.57 -17.73 13.86
C ALA A 101 0.08 -16.76 12.86
N SER A 102 -0.63 -16.32 11.83
CA SER A 102 -0.12 -15.35 10.84
C SER A 102 0.25 -14.03 11.52
N LYS A 103 1.41 -13.49 11.14
CA LYS A 103 1.99 -12.26 11.67
C LYS A 103 1.93 -11.15 10.63
N VAL A 104 1.56 -9.96 11.05
CA VAL A 104 1.47 -8.80 10.16
C VAL A 104 2.13 -7.59 10.81
N VAL A 105 3.00 -6.95 10.05
CA VAL A 105 3.57 -5.65 10.37
C VAL A 105 2.98 -4.62 9.42
N TYR A 106 2.29 -3.65 9.98
CA TYR A 106 1.76 -2.49 9.28
C TYR A 106 2.77 -1.36 9.36
N ILE A 107 3.10 -0.75 8.24
CA ILE A 107 4.11 0.31 8.14
C ILE A 107 3.43 1.54 7.54
N ASP A 108 3.40 2.63 8.29
CA ASP A 108 2.86 3.90 7.82
C ASP A 108 3.54 5.07 8.56
N ASN A 109 3.54 6.26 7.98
CA ASN A 109 4.10 7.46 8.60
C ASN A 109 3.04 8.53 8.92
N ASP A 110 1.77 8.30 8.57
CA ASP A 110 0.67 9.21 8.91
C ASP A 110 0.31 9.06 10.40
N PRO A 111 0.37 10.14 11.21
CA PRO A 111 0.06 10.08 12.64
C PRO A 111 -1.35 9.56 12.95
N LEU A 112 -2.32 9.84 12.06
CA LEU A 112 -3.69 9.37 12.22
C LEU A 112 -3.79 7.86 12.01
N VAL A 113 -3.11 7.35 10.97
CA VAL A 113 -3.00 5.90 10.70
C VAL A 113 -2.41 5.18 11.90
N LEU A 114 -1.34 5.74 12.48
CA LEU A 114 -0.69 5.15 13.66
C LEU A 114 -1.61 5.15 14.89
N GLY A 115 -2.35 6.24 15.11
CA GLY A 115 -3.30 6.34 16.23
C GLY A 115 -4.41 5.30 16.13
N TYR A 116 -5.08 5.22 14.99
CA TYR A 116 -6.14 4.23 14.75
C TYR A 116 -5.59 2.81 14.60
N GLY A 117 -4.44 2.65 13.97
CA GLY A 117 -3.78 1.34 13.85
C GLY A 117 -3.54 0.71 15.22
N ARG A 118 -2.96 1.44 16.17
CA ARG A 118 -2.76 0.96 17.55
C ARG A 118 -4.05 0.68 18.29
N ALA A 119 -5.09 1.48 18.05
CA ALA A 119 -6.38 1.30 18.70
C ALA A 119 -7.18 0.11 18.17
N PHE A 120 -7.07 -0.20 16.89
CA PHE A 120 -7.97 -1.15 16.21
C PHE A 120 -7.28 -2.33 15.53
N LEU A 121 -5.96 -2.29 15.26
CA LEU A 121 -5.25 -3.37 14.58
C LEU A 121 -4.34 -4.18 15.50
N GLU A 122 -3.76 -3.58 16.56
CA GLU A 122 -2.95 -4.33 17.52
C GLU A 122 -3.82 -5.20 18.46
N GLU A 123 -4.66 -6.05 17.87
CA GLU A 123 -5.60 -6.91 18.59
C GLU A 123 -4.90 -8.07 19.31
N ASN A 124 -3.70 -8.43 18.88
CA ASN A 124 -2.95 -9.55 19.41
C ASN A 124 -1.44 -9.42 19.16
N ARG A 125 -0.64 -10.27 19.82
CA ARG A 125 0.83 -10.28 19.74
C ARG A 125 1.43 -10.55 18.35
N ASN A 126 0.62 -10.96 17.39
CA ASN A 126 1.03 -11.26 16.03
C ASN A 126 0.85 -10.05 15.09
N VAL A 127 0.39 -8.92 15.59
CA VAL A 127 0.22 -7.67 14.83
C VAL A 127 1.11 -6.60 15.44
N LEU A 128 1.82 -5.86 14.59
CA LEU A 128 2.71 -4.77 14.97
C LEU A 128 2.46 -3.57 14.06
N ILE A 129 2.36 -2.37 14.62
CA ILE A 129 2.29 -1.11 13.89
C ILE A 129 3.64 -0.40 14.00
N LEU A 130 4.27 -0.09 12.87
CA LEU A 130 5.53 0.64 12.82
C LEU A 130 5.32 2.06 12.28
N PRO A 131 5.61 3.08 13.08
CA PRO A 131 5.64 4.48 12.64
C PRO A 131 6.93 4.74 11.84
N SER A 132 6.90 4.38 10.55
CA SER A 132 8.11 4.47 9.71
C SER A 132 7.77 4.95 8.31
N ASP A 133 8.65 5.75 7.76
CA ASP A 133 8.65 6.04 6.33
C ASP A 133 9.04 4.75 5.58
N MET A 134 8.22 4.33 4.61
CA MET A 134 8.48 3.10 3.86
C MET A 134 9.81 3.10 3.08
N ARG A 135 10.45 4.27 2.93
CA ARG A 135 11.78 4.43 2.33
C ARG A 135 12.90 3.95 3.25
N GLU A 136 12.64 3.85 4.55
CA GLU A 136 13.60 3.45 5.58
C GLU A 136 13.67 1.92 5.73
N THR A 137 13.86 1.20 4.62
CA THR A 137 13.76 -0.27 4.54
C THR A 137 14.58 -1.01 5.60
N ALA A 138 15.82 -0.54 5.88
CA ALA A 138 16.69 -1.17 6.88
C ALA A 138 16.17 -0.98 8.32
N ALA A 139 15.64 0.20 8.65
CA ALA A 139 15.04 0.47 9.95
C ALA A 139 13.75 -0.35 10.14
N ILE A 140 12.90 -0.39 9.11
CA ILE A 140 11.69 -1.23 9.09
C ILE A 140 12.04 -2.69 9.36
N ALA A 141 13.05 -3.23 8.68
CA ALA A 141 13.46 -4.62 8.86
C ALA A 141 13.94 -4.90 10.29
N ALA A 142 14.74 -3.99 10.87
CA ALA A 142 15.23 -4.13 12.23
C ALA A 142 14.09 -4.14 13.25
N ASP A 143 13.11 -3.25 13.10
CA ASP A 143 11.96 -3.17 14.00
C ASP A 143 10.97 -4.32 13.78
N ALA A 144 10.71 -4.72 12.52
CA ALA A 144 9.85 -5.84 12.16
C ALA A 144 10.38 -7.17 12.69
N ALA A 145 11.71 -7.33 12.82
CA ALA A 145 12.35 -8.54 13.35
C ALA A 145 11.90 -8.91 14.77
N ARG A 146 11.19 -8.00 15.47
CA ARG A 146 10.55 -8.30 16.76
C ARG A 146 9.49 -9.40 16.65
N ILE A 147 8.83 -9.51 15.50
CA ILE A 147 7.81 -10.55 15.24
C ILE A 147 8.03 -11.31 13.93
N ILE A 148 8.74 -10.75 12.95
CA ILE A 148 9.05 -11.36 11.65
C ILE A 148 10.38 -12.11 11.73
N ASP A 149 10.41 -13.32 11.19
CA ASP A 149 11.61 -14.11 10.97
C ASP A 149 11.99 -14.06 9.49
N PHE A 150 12.94 -13.20 9.13
CA PHE A 150 13.39 -13.02 7.76
C PHE A 150 14.17 -14.21 7.18
N SER A 151 14.50 -15.23 7.97
CA SER A 151 15.04 -16.50 7.46
C SER A 151 13.97 -17.40 6.83
N ARG A 152 12.70 -17.03 6.98
CA ARG A 152 11.52 -17.74 6.45
C ARG A 152 10.81 -16.87 5.42
N PRO A 153 10.00 -17.46 4.52
CA PRO A 153 9.23 -16.69 3.55
C PRO A 153 8.34 -15.61 4.18
N VAL A 154 8.38 -14.43 3.59
CA VAL A 154 7.59 -13.24 3.96
C VAL A 154 6.86 -12.72 2.72
N ALA A 155 5.67 -12.20 2.88
CA ALA A 155 4.95 -11.44 1.87
C ALA A 155 5.16 -9.95 2.11
N ALA A 156 5.81 -9.25 1.17
CA ALA A 156 5.92 -7.80 1.17
C ALA A 156 4.85 -7.21 0.25
N LEU A 157 3.98 -6.35 0.79
CA LEU A 157 2.86 -5.76 0.10
C LEU A 157 3.15 -4.27 -0.15
N PHE A 158 3.09 -3.86 -1.41
CA PHE A 158 3.11 -2.48 -1.88
C PHE A 158 1.83 -2.23 -2.68
N VAL A 159 0.70 -2.22 -2.00
CA VAL A 159 -0.63 -2.18 -2.62
C VAL A 159 -1.15 -0.75 -2.61
N SER A 160 -1.29 -0.15 -3.80
CA SER A 160 -1.77 1.22 -4.00
C SER A 160 -0.99 2.29 -3.20
N VAL A 161 0.33 2.17 -3.14
CA VAL A 161 1.17 3.07 -2.32
C VAL A 161 2.39 3.65 -3.04
N LEU A 162 3.01 2.92 -3.99
CA LEU A 162 4.26 3.40 -4.61
C LEU A 162 4.08 4.65 -5.48
N HIS A 163 2.86 4.96 -5.91
CA HIS A 163 2.54 6.22 -6.58
C HIS A 163 2.57 7.43 -5.63
N CYS A 164 2.53 7.20 -4.31
CA CYS A 164 2.72 8.24 -3.30
C CYS A 164 4.21 8.58 -3.07
N VAL A 165 5.14 7.78 -3.62
CA VAL A 165 6.58 7.99 -3.44
C VAL A 165 7.15 8.77 -4.62
N PRO A 166 7.79 9.94 -4.39
CA PRO A 166 8.49 10.68 -5.43
C PRO A 166 9.64 9.88 -6.05
N ASP A 167 9.88 10.06 -7.35
CA ASP A 167 11.07 9.53 -8.04
C ASP A 167 12.25 10.51 -7.85
N ASP A 168 12.71 10.69 -6.63
CA ASP A 168 13.82 11.56 -6.29
C ASP A 168 14.99 10.78 -5.64
N ASP A 169 16.08 11.46 -5.32
CA ASP A 169 17.27 10.84 -4.72
C ASP A 169 17.02 10.20 -3.35
N ARG A 170 15.92 10.58 -2.68
CA ARG A 170 15.55 10.08 -1.35
C ARG A 170 14.60 8.89 -1.41
N GLY A 171 13.88 8.72 -2.52
CA GLY A 171 12.82 7.72 -2.60
C GLY A 171 12.52 7.30 -4.02
N ASN A 172 13.31 6.39 -4.57
CA ASN A 172 12.97 5.74 -5.82
C ASN A 172 12.19 4.45 -5.52
N PRO A 173 10.94 4.29 -5.99
CA PRO A 173 10.15 3.08 -5.76
C PRO A 173 10.85 1.78 -6.14
N ARG A 174 11.58 1.76 -7.27
CA ARG A 174 12.35 0.60 -7.69
C ARG A 174 13.42 0.21 -6.66
N ARG A 175 14.14 1.21 -6.12
CA ARG A 175 15.16 0.97 -5.09
C ARG A 175 14.54 0.45 -3.80
N MET A 176 13.37 0.97 -3.40
CA MET A 176 12.65 0.46 -2.21
C MET A 176 12.28 -1.01 -2.37
N VAL A 177 11.74 -1.39 -3.53
CA VAL A 177 11.42 -2.79 -3.84
C VAL A 177 12.70 -3.64 -3.82
N GLU A 178 13.78 -3.18 -4.45
CA GLU A 178 15.05 -3.90 -4.48
C GLU A 178 15.66 -4.08 -3.08
N ASP A 179 15.68 -3.04 -2.26
CA ASP A 179 16.20 -3.11 -0.89
C ASP A 179 15.34 -4.05 -0.02
N THR A 180 14.02 -4.05 -0.21
CA THR A 180 13.13 -5.01 0.45
C THR A 180 13.42 -6.44 0.00
N VAL A 181 13.51 -6.69 -1.31
CA VAL A 181 13.78 -8.04 -1.87
C VAL A 181 15.10 -8.62 -1.36
N ARG A 182 16.13 -7.79 -1.16
CA ARG A 182 17.42 -8.23 -0.59
C ARG A 182 17.31 -8.83 0.81
N LEU A 183 16.31 -8.39 1.58
CA LEU A 183 16.08 -8.88 2.95
C LEU A 183 15.25 -10.16 2.99
N LEU A 184 14.54 -10.49 1.91
CA LEU A 184 13.59 -11.60 1.88
C LEU A 184 14.29 -12.93 1.60
N ALA A 185 13.88 -13.99 2.32
CA ALA A 185 14.30 -15.35 2.04
C ALA A 185 13.72 -15.87 0.72
N PRO A 186 14.37 -16.81 0.04
CA PRO A 186 13.78 -17.53 -1.08
C PRO A 186 12.41 -18.12 -0.75
N GLY A 187 11.49 -18.10 -1.71
CA GLY A 187 10.09 -18.49 -1.52
C GLY A 187 9.20 -17.42 -0.91
N SER A 188 9.75 -16.24 -0.59
CA SER A 188 8.96 -15.03 -0.29
C SER A 188 8.19 -14.53 -1.51
N VAL A 189 7.24 -13.65 -1.31
CA VAL A 189 6.49 -13.00 -2.39
C VAL A 189 6.48 -11.48 -2.22
N VAL A 190 6.42 -10.79 -3.33
CA VAL A 190 6.20 -9.34 -3.39
C VAL A 190 4.95 -9.06 -4.19
N VAL A 191 4.06 -8.25 -3.66
CA VAL A 191 2.86 -7.75 -4.34
C VAL A 191 3.05 -6.28 -4.60
N ILE A 192 2.88 -5.88 -5.85
CA ILE A 192 2.91 -4.47 -6.24
C ILE A 192 1.69 -4.21 -7.09
N CYS A 193 0.90 -3.20 -6.72
CA CYS A 193 -0.03 -2.55 -7.64
C CYS A 193 -0.06 -1.06 -7.36
N GLN A 194 -0.36 -0.30 -8.38
CA GLN A 194 -0.49 1.15 -8.26
C GLN A 194 -1.30 1.74 -9.40
N LEU A 195 -1.73 2.98 -9.19
CA LEU A 195 -2.44 3.78 -10.18
C LEU A 195 -1.61 3.99 -11.43
N VAL A 196 -2.17 3.65 -12.58
CA VAL A 196 -1.57 3.87 -13.91
C VAL A 196 -2.58 4.48 -14.86
N SER A 197 -2.07 5.22 -15.84
CA SER A 197 -2.84 5.68 -16.98
C SER A 197 -1.94 5.74 -18.23
N GLU A 198 -2.46 5.32 -19.37
CA GLU A 198 -1.76 5.49 -20.64
C GLU A 198 -2.02 6.89 -21.26
N ASP A 199 -3.02 7.63 -20.79
CA ASP A 199 -3.23 9.04 -21.21
C ASP A 199 -2.32 9.98 -20.39
N ALA A 200 -1.35 10.59 -21.07
CA ALA A 200 -0.42 11.53 -20.45
C ALA A 200 -1.13 12.72 -19.79
N ARG A 201 -2.25 13.17 -20.37
CA ARG A 201 -3.00 14.30 -19.80
C ARG A 201 -3.59 13.95 -18.44
N ILE A 202 -4.09 12.72 -18.28
CA ILE A 202 -4.61 12.22 -16.99
C ILE A 202 -3.46 12.08 -16.01
N ARG A 203 -2.32 11.47 -16.40
CA ARG A 203 -1.15 11.33 -15.54
C ARG A 203 -0.68 12.67 -14.99
N ASP A 204 -0.53 13.66 -15.87
CA ASP A 204 -0.03 14.99 -15.52
C ASP A 204 -1.04 15.72 -14.62
N ALA A 205 -2.31 15.77 -15.03
CA ALA A 205 -3.36 16.47 -14.29
C ALA A 205 -3.56 15.90 -12.87
N VAL A 206 -3.62 14.56 -12.74
CA VAL A 206 -3.78 13.92 -11.42
C VAL A 206 -2.52 14.11 -10.58
N THR A 207 -1.33 13.97 -11.19
CA THR A 207 -0.06 14.13 -10.45
C THR A 207 0.07 15.55 -9.90
N GLU A 208 -0.24 16.58 -10.70
CA GLU A 208 -0.17 17.98 -10.29
C GLU A 208 -1.22 18.27 -9.19
N LEU A 209 -2.47 17.88 -9.42
CA LEU A 209 -3.54 18.04 -8.44
C LEU A 209 -3.16 17.43 -7.08
N MET A 210 -2.70 16.19 -7.08
CA MET A 210 -2.36 15.49 -5.85
C MET A 210 -1.14 16.09 -5.14
N ARG A 211 -0.15 16.59 -5.89
CA ARG A 211 0.99 17.30 -5.29
C ARG A 211 0.57 18.60 -4.63
N GLU A 212 -0.26 19.39 -5.30
CA GLU A 212 -0.80 20.64 -4.76
C GLU A 212 -1.62 20.37 -3.48
N GLN A 213 -2.56 19.44 -3.55
CA GLN A 213 -3.47 19.14 -2.43
C GLN A 213 -2.75 18.56 -1.22
N THR A 214 -1.73 17.72 -1.42
CA THR A 214 -1.02 17.02 -0.34
C THR A 214 0.24 17.75 0.14
N GLY A 215 0.49 19.01 -0.28
CA GLY A 215 1.70 19.74 0.08
C GLY A 215 2.99 19.04 -0.38
N ASN A 216 3.02 18.60 -1.64
CA ASN A 216 4.11 17.87 -2.28
C ASN A 216 4.45 16.49 -1.64
N ARG A 217 3.51 15.89 -0.93
CA ARG A 217 3.66 14.53 -0.34
C ARG A 217 3.16 13.43 -1.26
N TRP A 218 3.06 13.71 -2.55
CA TRP A 218 2.64 12.76 -3.60
C TRP A 218 3.77 12.55 -4.61
N GLY A 219 3.88 11.33 -5.12
CA GLY A 219 4.79 10.99 -6.20
C GLY A 219 4.23 11.32 -7.59
N ARG A 220 3.83 10.30 -8.31
CA ARG A 220 3.21 10.45 -9.63
C ARG A 220 2.42 9.24 -10.09
N VAL A 221 1.48 9.47 -11.00
CA VAL A 221 0.85 8.39 -11.79
C VAL A 221 1.84 7.90 -12.85
N ARG A 222 1.92 6.58 -13.05
CA ARG A 222 2.85 5.92 -13.99
C ARG A 222 2.09 5.28 -15.15
N THR A 223 2.82 4.80 -16.16
CA THR A 223 2.31 3.89 -17.19
C THR A 223 2.40 2.44 -16.69
N GLU A 224 1.70 1.51 -17.37
CA GLU A 224 1.84 0.08 -17.10
C GLU A 224 3.28 -0.41 -17.29
N ALA A 225 3.97 0.06 -18.33
CA ALA A 225 5.37 -0.28 -18.61
C ALA A 225 6.30 0.14 -17.45
N GLU A 226 6.13 1.35 -16.89
CA GLU A 226 6.91 1.83 -15.75
C GLU A 226 6.65 1.02 -14.48
N VAL A 227 5.42 0.52 -14.30
CA VAL A 227 5.09 -0.38 -13.19
C VAL A 227 5.71 -1.76 -13.40
N ALA A 228 5.65 -2.30 -14.62
CA ALA A 228 6.28 -3.56 -14.95
C ALA A 228 7.80 -3.55 -14.68
N GLU A 229 8.47 -2.41 -14.86
CA GLU A 229 9.89 -2.25 -14.52
C GLU A 229 10.19 -2.48 -13.02
N LEU A 230 9.25 -2.25 -12.12
CA LEU A 230 9.45 -2.52 -10.69
C LEU A 230 9.60 -4.02 -10.41
N PHE A 231 9.05 -4.86 -11.26
CA PHE A 231 9.17 -6.31 -11.17
C PHE A 231 10.46 -6.87 -11.80
N THR A 232 11.25 -6.05 -12.50
CA THR A 232 12.55 -6.47 -13.07
C THR A 232 13.71 -6.39 -12.07
N VAL A 233 13.42 -6.17 -10.80
CA VAL A 233 14.39 -6.23 -9.71
C VAL A 233 15.00 -7.64 -9.64
N PRO A 234 16.32 -7.76 -9.42
CA PRO A 234 16.96 -9.07 -9.29
C PRO A 234 16.28 -9.96 -8.24
N ARG A 235 16.16 -11.24 -8.52
CA ARG A 235 15.48 -12.27 -7.71
C ARG A 235 13.95 -12.25 -7.77
N LEU A 236 13.31 -11.27 -8.41
CA LEU A 236 11.85 -11.31 -8.62
C LEU A 236 11.50 -12.09 -9.89
N ARG A 237 10.50 -12.95 -9.77
CA ARG A 237 9.83 -13.62 -10.89
C ARG A 237 8.33 -13.38 -10.81
N ILE A 238 7.78 -12.71 -11.82
CA ILE A 238 6.33 -12.52 -11.94
C ILE A 238 5.63 -13.88 -11.96
N GLU A 239 4.52 -14.03 -11.26
CA GLU A 239 3.69 -15.23 -11.29
C GLU A 239 3.16 -15.45 -12.72
N GLU A 240 3.61 -16.53 -13.39
CA GLU A 240 3.34 -16.78 -14.82
C GLU A 240 1.86 -17.06 -15.11
N GLU A 241 1.13 -17.64 -14.15
CA GLU A 241 -0.25 -18.07 -14.33
C GLU A 241 -1.21 -16.90 -14.58
N VAL A 242 -0.93 -15.73 -13.99
CA VAL A 242 -1.79 -14.54 -14.09
C VAL A 242 -1.06 -13.37 -14.75
N GLY A 243 0.22 -13.17 -14.41
CA GLY A 243 1.01 -12.05 -14.90
C GLY A 243 0.65 -10.72 -14.20
N LEU A 244 0.95 -9.62 -14.91
CA LEU A 244 0.59 -8.26 -14.50
C LEU A 244 -0.62 -7.80 -15.28
N LEU A 245 -1.63 -7.24 -14.59
CA LEU A 245 -2.88 -6.81 -15.21
C LEU A 245 -3.59 -5.79 -14.31
N ASP A 246 -4.74 -5.28 -14.79
CA ASP A 246 -5.68 -4.58 -13.92
C ASP A 246 -6.08 -5.51 -12.77
N VAL A 247 -5.80 -5.07 -11.53
CA VAL A 247 -6.05 -5.89 -10.33
C VAL A 247 -7.52 -6.24 -10.12
N THR A 248 -8.43 -5.56 -10.82
CA THR A 248 -9.85 -5.91 -10.88
C THR A 248 -10.04 -7.32 -11.42
N ASP A 249 -9.21 -7.73 -12.39
CA ASP A 249 -9.26 -9.04 -13.05
C ASP A 249 -8.29 -10.06 -12.42
N TRP A 250 -7.53 -9.68 -11.39
CA TRP A 250 -6.63 -10.60 -10.72
C TRP A 250 -7.41 -11.59 -9.84
N ARG A 251 -7.57 -12.84 -10.31
CA ARG A 251 -8.23 -13.97 -9.60
C ARG A 251 -9.54 -13.55 -8.91
N PRO A 252 -10.55 -13.03 -9.62
CA PRO A 252 -11.79 -12.56 -9.00
C PRO A 252 -12.53 -13.70 -8.29
N ASP A 253 -13.05 -13.43 -7.08
CA ASP A 253 -13.83 -14.39 -6.29
C ASP A 253 -15.23 -14.64 -6.87
N THR A 254 -15.69 -13.80 -7.80
CA THR A 254 -17.03 -13.81 -8.39
C THR A 254 -17.01 -13.25 -9.81
N ASP A 255 -17.95 -13.70 -10.65
CA ASP A 255 -18.17 -13.13 -11.97
C ASP A 255 -18.78 -11.71 -11.93
N LEU A 256 -19.29 -11.30 -10.76
CA LEU A 256 -19.89 -9.98 -10.53
C LEU A 256 -18.83 -8.98 -10.08
N VAL A 257 -17.76 -8.86 -10.86
CA VAL A 257 -16.72 -7.87 -10.60
C VAL A 257 -17.27 -6.48 -10.87
N ARG A 258 -16.99 -5.55 -9.94
CA ARG A 258 -17.36 -4.14 -10.10
C ARG A 258 -16.53 -3.53 -11.21
N ARG A 259 -17.18 -3.11 -12.30
CA ARG A 259 -16.49 -2.46 -13.42
C ARG A 259 -16.56 -0.96 -13.29
N GLN A 260 -15.45 -0.30 -13.64
CA GLN A 260 -15.40 1.14 -13.77
C GLN A 260 -16.27 1.60 -14.95
N ALA A 261 -16.96 2.73 -14.78
CA ALA A 261 -17.75 3.34 -15.85
C ALA A 261 -16.85 3.98 -16.92
N THR A 262 -15.69 4.50 -16.50
CA THR A 262 -14.66 5.11 -17.34
C THR A 262 -13.32 4.46 -17.00
N GLN A 263 -12.37 4.47 -17.94
CA GLN A 263 -11.06 3.83 -17.79
C GLN A 263 -9.93 4.85 -17.97
N GLU A 264 -10.08 6.02 -17.42
CA GLU A 264 -9.06 7.06 -17.43
C GLU A 264 -7.78 6.62 -16.73
N TRP A 265 -7.91 5.77 -15.72
CA TRP A 265 -6.84 5.11 -15.01
C TRP A 265 -7.29 3.77 -14.39
N ILE A 266 -6.35 2.91 -14.06
CA ILE A 266 -6.59 1.62 -13.40
C ILE A 266 -5.58 1.40 -12.27
N GLU A 267 -5.84 0.42 -11.40
CA GLU A 267 -4.83 -0.19 -10.55
C GLU A 267 -4.19 -1.36 -11.30
N PHE A 268 -2.92 -1.23 -11.64
CA PHE A 268 -2.17 -2.23 -12.40
C PHE A 268 -1.05 -2.84 -11.57
N GLY A 269 -0.88 -4.15 -11.68
CA GLY A 269 0.18 -4.86 -10.99
C GLY A 269 -0.07 -6.36 -10.86
N GLY A 270 0.50 -6.97 -9.84
CA GLY A 270 0.40 -8.41 -9.60
C GLY A 270 1.31 -8.89 -8.48
N LEU A 271 1.64 -10.19 -8.56
CA LEU A 271 2.46 -10.91 -7.59
C LEU A 271 3.73 -11.44 -8.26
N ALA A 272 4.86 -11.35 -7.56
CA ALA A 272 6.11 -11.97 -7.94
C ALA A 272 6.67 -12.80 -6.77
N THR A 273 7.34 -13.91 -7.10
CA THR A 273 8.09 -14.74 -6.14
C THR A 273 9.54 -14.27 -6.05
N VAL A 274 10.17 -14.52 -4.91
CA VAL A 274 11.59 -14.27 -4.65
C VAL A 274 12.36 -15.58 -4.75
N ASP A 275 13.37 -15.60 -5.63
CA ASP A 275 14.31 -16.75 -5.81
C ASP A 275 15.37 -16.82 -4.72
#